data_6a51acb05a89a8eb27219ad2db9eedd0
#
_entry.id   6a51acb05a89a8eb27219ad2db9eedd0
#
_cell.length_a   1.000
_cell.length_b   1.000
_cell.length_c   1.000
_cell.angle_alpha   90.00
_cell.angle_beta   90.00
_cell.angle_gamma   90.00
#
_symmetry.space_group_name_H-M   'P 1'
#
loop_
_entity.id
_entity.type
_entity.pdbx_description
1 polymer ?
#
loop_
_entity_poly.entity_id
_entity_poly.type
_entity_poly.pdbx_seq_one_letter_code
_entity_poly.pdbx_strand_id
1 'polypeptide(L)'
;EIKYKQFEYIPEFITTCANQKLIKSDIFKEGKISIQDPSAGLVVHLLDPQKNESIVDLCAAPGGKTSYIAEKQDNLGKIKAFDSNRNRLRRLEETINRLNLINIEIDLLDITEDTIDMTDKMLIDAPCSGTGVMAKRADIRWRRSIDEILEMHLLQRKILWTASNYINPGGVIIYSTCSVEPEENIMVIDAFLKSHPNFCIESAKKYIPEEYVDKKGAMFTFPPTHNVDGGFAVRLKHNA
;
A
#
# COMPACT_ATOMS: atom_id res chain seq x y z
N GLU A 1 -17.77 -16.70 21.25
CA GLU A 1 -16.32 -16.47 21.32
C GLU A 1 -15.73 -16.62 19.92
N ILE A 2 -14.87 -15.66 19.48
CA ILE A 2 -14.18 -15.71 18.19
C ILE A 2 -12.77 -16.19 18.43
N LYS A 3 -12.40 -17.32 17.81
CA LYS A 3 -11.01 -17.79 17.83
C LYS A 3 -10.18 -16.94 16.89
N TYR A 4 -9.02 -16.49 17.35
CA TYR A 4 -8.07 -15.72 16.55
C TYR A 4 -6.63 -16.14 16.86
N LYS A 5 -5.71 -15.80 15.96
CA LYS A 5 -4.26 -15.89 16.15
C LYS A 5 -3.69 -14.50 15.90
N GLN A 6 -2.83 -14.04 16.79
CA GLN A 6 -2.10 -12.78 16.58
C GLN A 6 -1.04 -12.96 15.51
N PHE A 7 -0.84 -11.94 14.68
CA PHE A 7 0.24 -11.95 13.71
C PHE A 7 1.54 -11.56 14.42
N GLU A 8 2.58 -12.37 14.24
CA GLU A 8 3.79 -12.30 15.05
C GLU A 8 4.51 -10.94 14.98
N TYR A 9 4.55 -10.36 13.78
CA TYR A 9 5.35 -9.16 13.50
C TYR A 9 4.57 -7.85 13.58
N ILE A 10 3.26 -7.92 13.61
CA ILE A 10 2.37 -6.76 13.77
C ILE A 10 1.33 -7.14 14.82
N PRO A 11 1.63 -6.88 16.11
CA PRO A 11 0.80 -7.36 17.21
C PRO A 11 -0.65 -6.88 17.20
N GLU A 12 -0.92 -5.73 16.59
CA GLU A 12 -2.27 -5.21 16.36
C GLU A 12 -3.07 -5.97 15.29
N PHE A 13 -2.41 -6.82 14.48
CA PHE A 13 -3.09 -7.66 13.49
C PHE A 13 -3.44 -9.02 14.10
N ILE A 14 -4.70 -9.39 13.92
CA ILE A 14 -5.20 -10.73 14.29
C ILE A 14 -5.78 -11.43 13.06
N THR A 15 -5.55 -12.72 12.94
CA THR A 15 -6.13 -13.56 11.90
C THR A 15 -7.24 -14.44 12.46
N THR A 16 -8.37 -14.53 11.75
CA THR A 16 -9.52 -15.33 12.16
C THR A 16 -10.30 -15.81 10.94
N CYS A 17 -11.00 -16.95 11.06
CA CYS A 17 -11.95 -17.43 10.06
C CYS A 17 -13.36 -16.81 10.20
N ALA A 18 -13.56 -15.93 11.18
CA ALA A 18 -14.87 -15.38 11.52
C ALA A 18 -15.19 -14.02 10.87
N ASN A 19 -14.58 -13.68 9.73
CA ASN A 19 -14.66 -12.37 9.08
C ASN A 19 -16.09 -11.86 8.91
N GLN A 20 -17.04 -12.71 8.46
CA GLN A 20 -18.44 -12.31 8.29
C GLN A 20 -19.13 -11.96 9.62
N LYS A 21 -18.78 -12.64 10.72
CA LYS A 21 -19.30 -12.31 12.06
C LYS A 21 -18.72 -10.98 12.55
N LEU A 22 -17.44 -10.75 12.27
CA LEU A 22 -16.75 -9.51 12.66
C LEU A 22 -17.34 -8.29 11.96
N ILE A 23 -17.54 -8.34 10.64
CA ILE A 23 -18.12 -7.22 9.86
C ILE A 23 -19.52 -6.83 10.37
N LYS A 24 -20.28 -7.80 10.88
CA LYS A 24 -21.63 -7.57 11.42
C LYS A 24 -21.62 -7.14 12.90
N SER A 25 -20.50 -7.21 13.58
CA SER A 25 -20.38 -6.90 15.00
C SER A 25 -20.38 -5.40 15.27
N ASP A 26 -20.76 -5.03 16.49
CA ASP A 26 -20.76 -3.63 16.92
C ASP A 26 -19.33 -3.07 16.99
N ILE A 27 -18.34 -3.88 17.38
CA ILE A 27 -16.92 -3.44 17.38
C ILE A 27 -16.42 -3.00 16.00
N PHE A 28 -16.92 -3.63 14.91
CA PHE A 28 -16.59 -3.19 13.55
C PHE A 28 -17.37 -1.91 13.19
N LYS A 29 -18.67 -1.86 13.47
CA LYS A 29 -19.52 -0.69 13.18
C LYS A 29 -19.08 0.57 13.92
N GLU A 30 -18.61 0.39 15.17
CA GLU A 30 -18.07 1.45 16.02
C GLU A 30 -16.64 1.87 15.66
N GLY A 31 -16.04 1.28 14.61
CA GLY A 31 -14.72 1.63 14.14
C GLY A 31 -13.55 1.16 15.01
N LYS A 32 -13.79 0.20 15.92
CA LYS A 32 -12.74 -0.33 16.82
C LYS A 32 -11.82 -1.34 16.13
N ILE A 33 -12.21 -1.85 14.98
CA ILE A 33 -11.41 -2.77 14.16
C ILE A 33 -11.57 -2.46 12.67
N SER A 34 -10.55 -2.81 11.90
CA SER A 34 -10.53 -2.79 10.45
C SER A 34 -10.19 -4.18 9.90
N ILE A 35 -10.46 -4.42 8.61
CA ILE A 35 -10.11 -5.68 7.95
C ILE A 35 -9.05 -5.40 6.91
N GLN A 36 -7.89 -5.99 7.11
CA GLN A 36 -6.73 -5.83 6.25
C GLN A 36 -5.87 -7.10 6.28
N ASP A 37 -5.20 -7.42 5.18
CA ASP A 37 -4.21 -8.49 5.18
C ASP A 37 -2.91 -8.03 5.82
N PRO A 38 -2.19 -8.89 6.57
CA PRO A 38 -0.90 -8.52 7.14
C PRO A 38 0.14 -8.05 6.12
N SER A 39 0.10 -8.54 4.87
CA SER A 39 1.00 -8.07 3.81
C SER A 39 0.84 -6.57 3.54
N ALA A 40 -0.40 -6.05 3.58
CA ALA A 40 -0.67 -4.62 3.46
C ALA A 40 -0.19 -3.83 4.70
N GLY A 41 -0.24 -4.44 5.88
CA GLY A 41 0.35 -3.88 7.10
C GLY A 41 1.86 -3.73 7.00
N LEU A 42 2.55 -4.74 6.47
CA LEU A 42 4.01 -4.69 6.22
C LEU A 42 4.40 -3.53 5.29
N VAL A 43 3.58 -3.19 4.28
CA VAL A 43 3.83 -2.01 3.42
C VAL A 43 3.81 -0.72 4.22
N VAL A 44 2.90 -0.57 5.19
CA VAL A 44 2.85 0.61 6.05
C VAL A 44 4.04 0.65 7.02
N HIS A 45 4.48 -0.50 7.53
CA HIS A 45 5.73 -0.57 8.30
C HIS A 45 6.96 -0.17 7.47
N LEU A 46 6.99 -0.53 6.17
CA LEU A 46 8.05 -0.12 5.26
C LEU A 46 8.03 1.40 5.00
N LEU A 47 6.86 2.03 5.02
CA LEU A 47 6.70 3.49 4.94
C LEU A 47 7.24 4.17 6.20
N ASP A 48 7.13 3.50 7.35
CA ASP A 48 7.58 3.99 8.67
C ASP A 48 7.00 5.37 9.00
N PRO A 49 5.64 5.50 9.09
CA PRO A 49 5.01 6.78 9.36
C PRO A 49 5.27 7.22 10.80
N GLN A 50 5.80 8.45 10.96
CA GLN A 50 6.04 9.05 12.27
C GLN A 50 4.92 10.04 12.61
N LYS A 51 4.70 10.27 13.91
CA LYS A 51 3.76 11.30 14.39
C LYS A 51 4.14 12.67 13.82
N ASN A 52 3.13 13.47 13.48
CA ASN A 52 3.28 14.82 12.92
C ASN A 52 3.91 14.91 11.50
N GLU A 53 4.19 13.79 10.83
CA GLU A 53 4.62 13.84 9.42
C GLU A 53 3.46 14.14 8.48
N SER A 54 3.80 14.76 7.34
CA SER A 54 2.91 14.86 6.19
C SER A 54 3.22 13.73 5.22
N ILE A 55 2.19 12.96 4.85
CA ILE A 55 2.30 11.80 3.96
C ILE A 55 1.30 11.94 2.83
N VAL A 56 1.73 11.61 1.63
CA VAL A 56 0.86 11.50 0.44
C VAL A 56 0.59 10.04 0.13
N ASP A 57 -0.68 9.67 -0.07
CA ASP A 57 -1.10 8.35 -0.56
C ASP A 57 -1.81 8.55 -1.91
N LEU A 58 -1.18 8.13 -3.01
CA LEU A 58 -1.62 8.46 -4.38
C LEU A 58 -2.67 7.51 -4.96
N CYS A 59 -2.83 6.32 -4.42
CA CYS A 59 -3.83 5.33 -4.87
C CYS A 59 -4.58 4.80 -3.64
N ALA A 60 -5.08 5.73 -2.83
CA ALA A 60 -5.48 5.50 -1.45
C ALA A 60 -6.69 4.58 -1.25
N ALA A 61 -7.62 4.57 -2.21
CA ALA A 61 -8.88 3.86 -2.03
C ALA A 61 -8.74 2.32 -2.23
N PRO A 62 -9.39 1.54 -1.37
CA PRO A 62 -10.52 1.84 -0.48
C PRO A 62 -10.13 2.27 0.95
N GLY A 63 -8.85 2.54 1.25
CA GLY A 63 -8.43 3.17 2.49
C GLY A 63 -7.77 2.26 3.53
N GLY A 64 -7.50 1.00 3.23
CA GLY A 64 -6.88 0.08 4.19
C GLY A 64 -5.50 0.55 4.64
N LYS A 65 -4.59 0.88 3.72
CA LYS A 65 -3.25 1.39 4.04
C LYS A 65 -3.32 2.80 4.61
N THR A 66 -4.13 3.68 4.01
CA THR A 66 -4.35 5.07 4.47
C THR A 66 -4.80 5.11 5.92
N SER A 67 -5.81 4.29 6.30
CA SER A 67 -6.30 4.23 7.68
C SER A 67 -5.23 3.72 8.65
N TYR A 68 -4.46 2.72 8.25
CA TYR A 68 -3.40 2.19 9.10
C TYR A 68 -2.23 3.18 9.26
N ILE A 69 -1.92 3.99 8.23
CA ILE A 69 -0.98 5.11 8.36
C ILE A 69 -1.48 6.10 9.43
N ALA A 70 -2.76 6.49 9.38
CA ALA A 70 -3.35 7.40 10.36
C ALA A 70 -3.31 6.85 11.79
N GLU A 71 -3.58 5.56 11.97
CA GLU A 71 -3.45 4.87 13.26
C GLU A 71 -2.01 4.89 13.78
N LYS A 72 -1.02 4.59 12.91
CA LYS A 72 0.40 4.65 13.29
C LYS A 72 0.87 6.04 13.68
N GLN A 73 0.23 7.08 13.14
CA GLN A 73 0.48 8.48 13.49
C GLN A 73 -0.32 8.95 14.72
N ASP A 74 -1.13 8.10 15.36
CA ASP A 74 -2.08 8.48 16.43
C ASP A 74 -2.99 9.66 16.03
N ASN A 75 -3.37 9.77 14.74
CA ASN A 75 -4.11 10.91 14.16
C ASN A 75 -3.43 12.30 14.33
N LEU A 76 -2.12 12.35 14.55
CA LEU A 76 -1.38 13.61 14.79
C LEU A 76 -0.67 14.16 13.53
N GLY A 77 -0.52 13.34 12.50
CA GLY A 77 0.08 13.75 11.23
C GLY A 77 -0.94 14.39 10.28
N LYS A 78 -0.53 14.55 9.04
CA LYS A 78 -1.40 14.97 7.93
C LYS A 78 -1.25 13.97 6.78
N ILE A 79 -2.36 13.40 6.32
CA ILE A 79 -2.37 12.49 5.17
C ILE A 79 -3.19 13.13 4.06
N LYS A 80 -2.58 13.34 2.89
CA LYS A 80 -3.28 13.68 1.66
C LYS A 80 -3.52 12.39 0.88
N ALA A 81 -4.77 11.97 0.79
CA ALA A 81 -5.18 10.70 0.18
C ALA A 81 -5.87 10.96 -1.16
N PHE A 82 -5.27 10.49 -2.23
CA PHE A 82 -5.75 10.67 -3.60
C PHE A 82 -6.13 9.35 -4.25
N ASP A 83 -7.12 9.39 -5.12
CA ASP A 83 -7.46 8.28 -6.02
C ASP A 83 -8.14 8.87 -7.26
N SER A 84 -7.87 8.32 -8.44
CA SER A 84 -8.47 8.77 -9.70
C SER A 84 -9.93 8.33 -9.87
N ASN A 85 -10.45 7.48 -8.98
CA ASN A 85 -11.81 6.93 -9.08
C ASN A 85 -12.72 7.42 -7.94
N ARG A 86 -13.66 8.31 -8.27
CA ARG A 86 -14.63 8.88 -7.33
C ARG A 86 -15.46 7.83 -6.57
N ASN A 87 -15.81 6.71 -7.19
CA ASN A 87 -16.58 5.66 -6.50
C ASN A 87 -15.72 4.89 -5.49
N ARG A 88 -14.43 4.76 -5.75
CA ARG A 88 -13.48 4.17 -4.78
C ARG A 88 -13.26 5.14 -3.62
N LEU A 89 -13.16 6.46 -3.88
CA LEU A 89 -13.01 7.48 -2.83
C LEU A 89 -14.17 7.48 -1.83
N ARG A 90 -15.40 7.26 -2.27
CA ARG A 90 -16.54 7.12 -1.34
C ARG A 90 -16.32 6.00 -0.31
N ARG A 91 -15.72 4.88 -0.71
CA ARG A 91 -15.39 3.79 0.23
C ARG A 91 -14.29 4.18 1.21
N LEU A 92 -13.34 4.99 0.75
CA LEU A 92 -12.32 5.58 1.62
C LEU A 92 -12.98 6.51 2.65
N GLU A 93 -13.88 7.41 2.23
CA GLU A 93 -14.65 8.31 3.11
C GLU A 93 -15.45 7.51 4.16
N GLU A 94 -16.17 6.47 3.75
CA GLU A 94 -16.90 5.57 4.65
C GLU A 94 -15.96 4.91 5.67
N THR A 95 -14.78 4.49 5.25
CA THR A 95 -13.77 3.87 6.12
C THR A 95 -13.24 4.88 7.14
N ILE A 96 -12.87 6.08 6.71
CA ILE A 96 -12.36 7.16 7.56
C ILE A 96 -13.40 7.57 8.61
N ASN A 97 -14.63 7.78 8.18
CA ASN A 97 -15.73 8.15 9.07
C ASN A 97 -16.01 7.05 10.10
N ARG A 98 -16.04 5.79 9.70
CA ARG A 98 -16.26 4.66 10.60
C ARG A 98 -15.16 4.50 11.64
N LEU A 99 -13.90 4.72 11.25
CA LEU A 99 -12.73 4.61 12.12
C LEU A 99 -12.44 5.89 12.92
N ASN A 100 -13.23 6.96 12.73
CA ASN A 100 -13.05 8.26 13.37
C ASN A 100 -11.64 8.86 13.15
N LEU A 101 -11.12 8.74 11.91
CA LEU A 101 -9.83 9.30 11.55
C LEU A 101 -10.01 10.76 11.14
N ILE A 102 -9.21 11.66 11.73
CA ILE A 102 -9.39 13.12 11.60
C ILE A 102 -8.26 13.83 10.84
N ASN A 103 -7.17 13.12 10.56
CA ASN A 103 -5.96 13.69 9.96
C ASN A 103 -5.81 13.37 8.45
N ILE A 104 -6.89 12.97 7.79
CA ILE A 104 -6.89 12.56 6.38
C ILE A 104 -7.69 13.56 5.55
N GLU A 105 -7.05 14.16 4.57
CA GLU A 105 -7.69 14.96 3.52
C GLU A 105 -7.82 14.10 2.26
N ILE A 106 -9.03 14.03 1.70
CA ILE A 106 -9.32 13.21 0.50
C ILE A 106 -9.57 14.11 -0.68
N ASP A 107 -8.98 13.82 -1.82
CA ASP A 107 -9.30 14.49 -3.07
C ASP A 107 -9.26 13.55 -4.27
N LEU A 108 -10.04 13.91 -5.31
CA LEU A 108 -10.03 13.21 -6.60
C LEU A 108 -8.86 13.74 -7.43
N LEU A 109 -7.91 12.85 -7.72
CA LEU A 109 -6.71 13.23 -8.45
C LEU A 109 -6.16 12.04 -9.25
N ASP A 110 -5.79 12.30 -10.49
CA ASP A 110 -4.99 11.40 -11.31
C ASP A 110 -3.58 11.96 -11.44
N ILE A 111 -2.62 11.38 -10.73
CA ILE A 111 -1.23 11.85 -10.74
C ILE A 111 -0.60 11.83 -12.14
N THR A 112 -1.17 11.09 -13.08
CA THR A 112 -0.67 11.04 -14.47
C THR A 112 -1.07 12.26 -15.29
N GLU A 113 -2.00 13.07 -14.79
CA GLU A 113 -2.56 14.27 -15.47
C GLU A 113 -2.52 15.51 -14.58
N ASP A 114 -2.58 15.31 -13.26
CA ASP A 114 -2.67 16.36 -12.25
C ASP A 114 -1.32 16.62 -11.57
N THR A 115 -1.26 17.67 -10.77
CA THR A 115 -0.08 18.07 -9.98
C THR A 115 -0.39 18.08 -8.49
N ILE A 116 0.64 17.85 -7.67
CA ILE A 116 0.57 17.93 -6.21
C ILE A 116 1.71 18.78 -5.66
N ASP A 117 1.62 19.13 -4.39
CA ASP A 117 2.74 19.77 -3.69
C ASP A 117 3.89 18.79 -3.48
N MET A 118 5.10 19.32 -3.34
CA MET A 118 6.27 18.54 -2.92
C MET A 118 6.05 17.90 -1.56
N THR A 119 6.53 16.68 -1.41
CA THR A 119 6.39 15.91 -0.16
C THR A 119 7.67 15.15 0.18
N ASP A 120 7.86 14.84 1.46
CA ASP A 120 9.01 14.05 1.93
C ASP A 120 8.69 12.55 1.97
N LYS A 121 7.40 12.18 1.99
CA LYS A 121 7.01 10.78 2.15
C LYS A 121 5.74 10.48 1.34
N MET A 122 5.82 9.44 0.50
CA MET A 122 4.75 9.08 -0.42
C MET A 122 4.54 7.57 -0.45
N LEU A 123 3.28 7.15 -0.45
CA LEU A 123 2.84 5.80 -0.76
C LEU A 123 2.20 5.78 -2.15
N ILE A 124 2.60 4.83 -2.97
CA ILE A 124 1.98 4.47 -4.25
C ILE A 124 1.56 3.00 -4.15
N ASP A 125 0.33 2.74 -3.68
CA ASP A 125 -0.27 1.40 -3.76
C ASP A 125 -0.87 1.22 -5.14
N ALA A 126 -0.01 0.91 -6.11
CA ALA A 126 -0.30 1.03 -7.52
C ALA A 126 -1.45 0.11 -7.97
N PRO A 127 -2.32 0.57 -8.89
CA PRO A 127 -3.27 -0.31 -9.54
C PRO A 127 -2.52 -1.47 -10.21
N CYS A 128 -2.99 -2.71 -10.00
CA CYS A 128 -2.29 -3.91 -10.47
C CYS A 128 -3.27 -5.03 -10.82
N SER A 129 -2.76 -6.10 -11.42
CA SER A 129 -3.53 -7.29 -11.79
C SER A 129 -4.19 -7.99 -10.59
N GLY A 130 -3.58 -7.87 -9.40
CA GLY A 130 -4.06 -8.49 -8.17
C GLY A 130 -3.78 -9.99 -8.08
N THR A 131 -2.81 -10.52 -8.83
CA THR A 131 -2.51 -11.97 -8.85
C THR A 131 -2.08 -12.51 -7.49
N GLY A 132 -1.57 -11.66 -6.60
CA GLY A 132 -1.20 -12.04 -5.23
C GLY A 132 -2.40 -12.36 -4.33
N VAL A 133 -3.60 -11.91 -4.66
CA VAL A 133 -4.81 -12.10 -3.85
C VAL A 133 -5.79 -13.14 -4.43
N MET A 134 -5.35 -13.97 -5.36
CA MET A 134 -6.18 -15.01 -6.01
C MET A 134 -6.79 -16.00 -5.01
N ALA A 135 -6.19 -16.24 -3.86
CA ALA A 135 -6.76 -17.09 -2.81
C ALA A 135 -8.08 -16.54 -2.25
N LYS A 136 -8.22 -15.21 -2.21
CA LYS A 136 -9.42 -14.51 -1.74
C LYS A 136 -10.34 -14.07 -2.88
N ARG A 137 -9.79 -13.91 -4.08
CA ARG A 137 -10.46 -13.44 -5.29
C ARG A 137 -10.20 -14.40 -6.45
N ALA A 138 -10.81 -15.58 -6.38
CA ALA A 138 -10.61 -16.66 -7.34
C ALA A 138 -10.99 -16.27 -8.80
N ASP A 139 -11.87 -15.27 -8.97
CA ASP A 139 -12.26 -14.73 -10.26
C ASP A 139 -11.09 -14.13 -11.05
N ILE A 140 -10.06 -13.62 -10.40
CA ILE A 140 -8.85 -13.08 -11.02
C ILE A 140 -8.20 -14.08 -11.96
N ARG A 141 -8.15 -15.36 -11.56
CA ARG A 141 -7.57 -16.46 -12.35
C ARG A 141 -8.11 -16.55 -13.78
N TRP A 142 -9.36 -16.18 -13.98
CA TRP A 142 -10.07 -16.30 -15.26
C TRP A 142 -10.19 -14.97 -16.02
N ARG A 143 -9.87 -13.87 -15.35
CA ARG A 143 -10.01 -12.52 -15.91
C ARG A 143 -8.72 -11.90 -16.37
N ARG A 144 -7.56 -12.38 -15.89
CA ARG A 144 -6.28 -11.77 -16.22
C ARG A 144 -5.65 -12.41 -17.44
N SER A 145 -5.17 -11.55 -18.36
CA SER A 145 -4.37 -11.90 -19.51
C SER A 145 -2.97 -11.28 -19.41
N ILE A 146 -2.04 -11.73 -20.24
CA ILE A 146 -0.72 -11.14 -20.32
C ILE A 146 -0.80 -9.69 -20.78
N ASP A 147 -1.69 -9.37 -21.72
CA ASP A 147 -1.87 -8.01 -22.24
C ASP A 147 -2.32 -7.05 -21.14
N GLU A 148 -3.26 -7.46 -20.27
CA GLU A 148 -3.67 -6.65 -19.10
C GLU A 148 -2.53 -6.43 -18.11
N ILE A 149 -1.64 -7.41 -17.91
CA ILE A 149 -0.46 -7.25 -17.05
C ILE A 149 0.50 -6.22 -17.65
N LEU A 150 0.69 -6.25 -18.98
CA LEU A 150 1.53 -5.28 -19.67
C LEU A 150 0.93 -3.86 -19.67
N GLU A 151 -0.39 -3.74 -19.79
CA GLU A 151 -1.09 -2.46 -19.62
C GLU A 151 -0.88 -1.89 -18.21
N MET A 152 -1.03 -2.74 -17.18
CA MET A 152 -0.75 -2.33 -15.79
C MET A 152 0.70 -1.92 -15.61
N HIS A 153 1.65 -2.65 -16.17
CA HIS A 153 3.07 -2.27 -16.16
C HIS A 153 3.30 -0.85 -16.70
N LEU A 154 2.70 -0.53 -17.84
CA LEU A 154 2.85 0.80 -18.45
C LEU A 154 2.24 1.90 -17.57
N LEU A 155 1.05 1.65 -17.02
CA LEU A 155 0.39 2.58 -16.11
C LEU A 155 1.19 2.79 -14.82
N GLN A 156 1.67 1.73 -14.22
CA GLN A 156 2.50 1.76 -13.00
C GLN A 156 3.78 2.55 -13.21
N ARG A 157 4.43 2.36 -14.36
CA ARG A 157 5.57 3.19 -14.76
C ARG A 157 5.18 4.66 -14.84
N LYS A 158 4.12 5.01 -15.58
CA LYS A 158 3.67 6.40 -15.71
C LYS A 158 3.41 7.02 -14.34
N ILE A 159 2.71 6.32 -13.45
CA ILE A 159 2.44 6.78 -12.08
C ILE A 159 3.75 7.04 -11.32
N LEU A 160 4.66 6.06 -11.26
CA LEU A 160 5.89 6.19 -10.49
C LEU A 160 6.80 7.30 -11.03
N TRP A 161 6.93 7.41 -12.37
CA TRP A 161 7.72 8.48 -13.03
C TRP A 161 7.16 9.86 -12.71
N THR A 162 5.85 10.06 -12.86
CA THR A 162 5.23 11.35 -12.58
C THR A 162 5.33 11.69 -11.10
N ALA A 163 5.01 10.76 -10.22
CA ALA A 163 5.04 10.93 -8.77
C ALA A 163 6.44 11.28 -8.25
N SER A 164 7.50 10.73 -8.85
CA SER A 164 8.88 10.99 -8.42
C SER A 164 9.31 12.46 -8.55
N ASN A 165 8.64 13.25 -9.41
CA ASN A 165 8.90 14.69 -9.54
C ASN A 165 8.44 15.50 -8.33
N TYR A 166 7.61 14.93 -7.45
CA TYR A 166 7.03 15.59 -6.29
C TYR A 166 7.66 15.14 -4.96
N ILE A 167 8.77 14.40 -5.01
CA ILE A 167 9.53 14.01 -3.82
C ILE A 167 10.71 14.95 -3.61
N ASN A 168 10.77 15.52 -2.42
CA ASN A 168 11.92 16.33 -1.99
C ASN A 168 13.23 15.51 -1.97
N PRO A 169 14.39 16.14 -2.22
CA PRO A 169 15.67 15.51 -1.93
C PRO A 169 15.72 15.00 -0.49
N GLY A 170 16.16 13.77 -0.28
CA GLY A 170 16.10 13.11 1.03
C GLY A 170 14.75 12.46 1.37
N GLY A 171 13.70 12.65 0.57
CA GLY A 171 12.41 12.04 0.76
C GLY A 171 12.35 10.56 0.32
N VAL A 172 11.20 9.92 0.50
CA VAL A 172 11.00 8.50 0.18
C VAL A 172 9.68 8.24 -0.53
N ILE A 173 9.70 7.29 -1.47
CA ILE A 173 8.52 6.70 -2.09
C ILE A 173 8.45 5.23 -1.68
N ILE A 174 7.29 4.79 -1.22
CA ILE A 174 6.96 3.38 -1.18
C ILE A 174 6.12 3.06 -2.40
N TYR A 175 6.65 2.23 -3.29
CA TYR A 175 5.89 1.64 -4.38
C TYR A 175 5.42 0.26 -3.95
N SER A 176 4.14 -0.06 -4.07
CA SER A 176 3.59 -1.37 -3.71
C SER A 176 2.53 -1.85 -4.69
N THR A 177 2.40 -3.17 -4.79
CA THR A 177 1.34 -3.86 -5.53
C THR A 177 0.85 -5.09 -4.75
N CYS A 178 -0.37 -5.52 -4.99
CA CYS A 178 -0.86 -6.84 -4.60
C CYS A 178 -0.72 -7.87 -5.73
N SER A 179 0.35 -7.77 -6.51
CA SER A 179 0.71 -8.69 -7.60
C SER A 179 1.97 -9.48 -7.26
N VAL A 180 2.07 -10.70 -7.79
CA VAL A 180 3.29 -11.51 -7.75
C VAL A 180 4.06 -11.50 -9.08
N GLU A 181 3.54 -10.77 -10.08
CA GLU A 181 4.11 -10.70 -11.42
C GLU A 181 5.35 -9.78 -11.44
N PRO A 182 6.50 -10.28 -11.92
CA PRO A 182 7.71 -9.47 -12.01
C PRO A 182 7.54 -8.20 -12.86
N GLU A 183 6.68 -8.24 -13.86
CA GLU A 183 6.36 -7.15 -14.78
C GLU A 183 5.79 -5.94 -14.03
N GLU A 184 4.93 -6.18 -13.04
CA GLU A 184 4.29 -5.14 -12.22
C GLU A 184 5.15 -4.71 -11.02
N ASN A 185 6.20 -5.46 -10.73
CA ASN A 185 7.03 -5.34 -9.54
C ASN A 185 8.45 -4.89 -9.90
N ILE A 186 9.39 -5.82 -9.86
CA ILE A 186 10.81 -5.50 -9.98
C ILE A 186 11.17 -4.91 -11.35
N MET A 187 10.47 -5.26 -12.43
CA MET A 187 10.75 -4.70 -13.75
C MET A 187 10.36 -3.23 -13.85
N VAL A 188 9.31 -2.78 -13.14
CA VAL A 188 8.97 -1.35 -12.99
C VAL A 188 10.09 -0.62 -12.28
N ILE A 189 10.58 -1.18 -11.18
CA ILE A 189 11.63 -0.58 -10.34
C ILE A 189 12.98 -0.52 -11.07
N ASP A 190 13.40 -1.61 -11.71
CA ASP A 190 14.66 -1.65 -12.47
C ASP A 190 14.66 -0.61 -13.60
N ALA A 191 13.53 -0.46 -14.31
CA ALA A 191 13.38 0.56 -15.35
C ALA A 191 13.38 1.98 -14.76
N PHE A 192 12.74 2.20 -13.61
CA PHE A 192 12.73 3.47 -12.92
C PHE A 192 14.15 3.89 -12.51
N LEU A 193 14.86 3.04 -11.78
CA LEU A 193 16.21 3.35 -11.29
C LEU A 193 17.23 3.59 -12.41
N LYS A 194 17.05 2.94 -13.56
CA LYS A 194 17.89 3.19 -14.73
C LYS A 194 17.74 4.62 -15.29
N SER A 195 16.56 5.21 -15.18
CA SER A 195 16.27 6.57 -15.67
C SER A 195 16.33 7.65 -14.57
N HIS A 196 16.36 7.25 -13.30
CA HIS A 196 16.39 8.15 -12.14
C HIS A 196 17.57 7.79 -11.21
N PRO A 197 18.81 8.13 -11.60
CA PRO A 197 20.02 7.77 -10.84
C PRO A 197 20.12 8.47 -9.47
N ASN A 198 19.28 9.47 -9.23
CA ASN A 198 19.09 10.15 -7.96
C ASN A 198 18.22 9.35 -6.97
N PHE A 199 17.67 8.20 -7.36
CA PHE A 199 16.97 7.29 -6.44
C PHE A 199 17.77 5.99 -6.23
N CYS A 200 17.60 5.40 -5.04
CA CYS A 200 18.13 4.07 -4.74
C CYS A 200 17.14 3.27 -3.89
N ILE A 201 17.27 1.94 -3.89
CA ILE A 201 16.52 1.08 -2.97
C ILE A 201 17.14 1.20 -1.57
N GLU A 202 16.32 1.62 -0.61
CA GLU A 202 16.63 1.44 0.80
C GLU A 202 16.06 0.10 1.26
N SER A 203 16.93 -0.77 1.80
CA SER A 203 16.55 -2.14 2.14
C SER A 203 15.41 -2.21 3.16
N ALA A 204 14.39 -2.99 2.84
CA ALA A 204 13.24 -3.26 3.68
C ALA A 204 13.59 -3.96 5.00
N LYS A 205 14.76 -4.63 5.10
CA LYS A 205 15.24 -5.30 6.33
C LYS A 205 15.33 -4.40 7.55
N LYS A 206 15.37 -3.09 7.37
CA LYS A 206 15.37 -2.12 8.47
C LYS A 206 13.99 -1.93 9.10
N TYR A 207 12.92 -2.32 8.41
CA TYR A 207 11.53 -1.96 8.72
C TYR A 207 10.61 -3.17 8.93
N ILE A 208 10.94 -4.28 8.26
CA ILE A 208 10.14 -5.52 8.29
C ILE A 208 11.06 -6.74 8.46
N PRO A 209 10.52 -7.89 8.91
CA PRO A 209 11.31 -9.10 9.08
C PRO A 209 11.98 -9.58 7.80
N GLU A 210 13.19 -10.11 7.94
CA GLU A 210 14.05 -10.52 6.82
C GLU A 210 13.40 -11.58 5.93
N GLU A 211 12.55 -12.43 6.46
CA GLU A 211 11.85 -13.48 5.69
C GLU A 211 10.94 -12.92 4.59
N TYR A 212 10.50 -11.65 4.71
CA TYR A 212 9.70 -10.95 3.69
C TYR A 212 10.56 -10.10 2.75
N VAL A 213 11.88 -10.17 2.84
CA VAL A 213 12.77 -9.30 2.06
C VAL A 213 13.58 -10.11 1.05
N ASP A 214 13.48 -9.74 -0.20
CA ASP A 214 14.22 -10.36 -1.27
C ASP A 214 15.71 -9.94 -1.31
N LYS A 215 16.47 -10.54 -2.25
CA LYS A 215 17.91 -10.27 -2.41
C LYS A 215 18.22 -8.83 -2.86
N LYS A 216 17.24 -8.12 -3.44
CA LYS A 216 17.37 -6.70 -3.87
C LYS A 216 16.99 -5.72 -2.76
N GLY A 217 16.50 -6.21 -1.62
CA GLY A 217 16.07 -5.40 -0.50
C GLY A 217 14.61 -4.95 -0.59
N ALA A 218 13.83 -5.46 -1.53
CA ALA A 218 12.41 -5.22 -1.63
C ALA A 218 11.61 -6.20 -0.75
N MET A 219 10.44 -5.79 -0.27
CA MET A 219 9.46 -6.68 0.32
C MET A 219 8.84 -7.55 -0.78
N PHE A 220 8.76 -8.85 -0.52
CA PHE A 220 8.03 -9.78 -1.37
C PHE A 220 7.31 -10.81 -0.50
N THR A 221 5.99 -10.91 -0.65
CA THR A 221 5.17 -11.92 0.01
C THR A 221 4.56 -12.85 -1.01
N PHE A 222 4.50 -14.15 -0.66
CA PHE A 222 3.93 -15.18 -1.51
C PHE A 222 3.09 -16.14 -0.66
N PRO A 223 1.78 -16.33 -0.96
CA PRO A 223 0.86 -17.05 -0.08
C PRO A 223 1.31 -18.45 0.32
N PRO A 224 1.87 -19.28 -0.58
CA PRO A 224 2.34 -20.62 -0.22
C PRO A 224 3.49 -20.65 0.78
N THR A 225 4.29 -19.57 0.87
CA THR A 225 5.46 -19.50 1.75
C THR A 225 5.16 -18.76 3.04
N HIS A 226 4.40 -17.66 2.96
CA HIS A 226 4.28 -16.70 4.07
C HIS A 226 2.92 -16.70 4.76
N ASN A 227 1.92 -17.45 4.27
CA ASN A 227 0.54 -17.49 4.78
C ASN A 227 -0.15 -16.10 4.88
N VAL A 228 0.25 -15.16 4.04
CA VAL A 228 -0.36 -13.85 3.83
C VAL A 228 -0.63 -13.64 2.35
N ASP A 229 -1.36 -12.61 1.96
CA ASP A 229 -1.55 -12.29 0.55
C ASP A 229 -0.21 -12.03 -0.14
N GLY A 230 -0.15 -12.36 -1.42
CA GLY A 230 1.01 -12.05 -2.26
C GLY A 230 1.07 -10.56 -2.55
N GLY A 231 2.27 -10.01 -2.53
CA GLY A 231 2.50 -8.62 -2.83
C GLY A 231 3.99 -8.28 -2.88
N PHE A 232 4.22 -7.08 -3.36
CA PHE A 232 5.54 -6.50 -3.50
C PHE A 232 5.54 -5.09 -2.96
N ALA A 233 6.62 -4.68 -2.32
CA ALA A 233 6.84 -3.27 -2.02
C ALA A 233 8.34 -2.95 -1.98
N VAL A 234 8.67 -1.74 -2.40
CA VAL A 234 10.03 -1.23 -2.35
C VAL A 234 10.05 0.17 -1.77
N ARG A 235 11.06 0.44 -0.95
CA ARG A 235 11.35 1.77 -0.43
C ARG A 235 12.42 2.42 -1.31
N LEU A 236 12.02 3.45 -2.04
CA LEU A 236 12.87 4.25 -2.91
C LEU A 236 13.27 5.53 -2.18
N LYS A 237 14.55 5.70 -1.93
CA LYS A 237 15.11 6.90 -1.31
C LYS A 237 15.58 7.85 -2.41
N HIS A 238 15.14 9.12 -2.35
CA HIS A 238 15.71 10.20 -3.16
C HIS A 238 16.99 10.65 -2.50
N ASN A 239 18.11 10.51 -3.17
CA ASN A 239 19.39 11.01 -2.68
C ASN A 239 19.37 12.54 -2.65
N ALA A 240 20.02 13.11 -1.62
CA ALA A 240 20.14 14.56 -1.47
C ALA A 240 21.15 15.15 -2.45
#